data_b2b55c1e1834bba2ce688276dcbc65df
#
_entry.id   b2b55c1e1834bba2ce688276dcbc65df
#
_cell.length_a   1.000
_cell.length_b   1.000
_cell.length_c   1.000
_cell.angle_alpha   90.00
_cell.angle_beta   90.00
_cell.angle_gamma   90.00
#
_symmetry.space_group_name_H-M   'P 1'
#
loop_
_entity.id
_entity.type
_entity.pdbx_description
1 polymer ?
#
loop_
_entity_poly.entity_id
_entity_poly.type
_entity_poly.pdbx_seq_one_letter_code
_entity_poly.pdbx_strand_id
1 'polypeptide(L)'
;MNSLTVGVSRHEARPARVRDWWILTAGVLVIWMVFSWPLSRYFAQGIPSSSQNIEVHAVRRMMPGDHLQLLYQYWLLFDMLAGRTPWFANVYEFNTGDDAARVRWHPHYMPFSLVFAFFHCVFDRAAAFNLTGLVSLWLTAVFSWQLARRYVADDVVALVAGLGSVLIPYRWAQLLGGSPAGHAMAWPPLIAWAVDVWIRDLRPWAGGVAGWALLWASWGDSHVALFGVGLAAGWVCVALLARGGWPIRDRTAWAVVGRGVMWMMLGLLPLMLSLAVKAWYLSHTTAGVERTITEVRLFAPSVRTFFQWRAEGLGGHVYMGLILPWSILALAGLVWIRRRDPRLAAARQVFLLLLAAAGLIGLLALG
;
A
#
# COMPACT_ATOMS: atom_id res chain seq x y z
N MET A 1 11.46 -19.04 39.37
CA MET A 1 11.16 -18.05 38.30
C MET A 1 10.00 -18.62 37.48
N ASN A 2 8.78 -18.25 37.84
CA ASN A 2 7.58 -18.65 37.12
C ASN A 2 7.54 -17.91 35.79
N SER A 3 7.65 -18.66 34.69
CA SER A 3 7.47 -18.13 33.33
C SER A 3 6.03 -17.66 33.21
N LEU A 4 5.83 -16.34 33.25
CA LEU A 4 4.60 -15.70 32.80
C LEU A 4 4.51 -15.91 31.28
N THR A 5 4.09 -17.10 30.86
CA THR A 5 3.55 -17.31 29.52
C THR A 5 2.23 -16.58 29.48
N VAL A 6 2.26 -15.30 29.10
CA VAL A 6 1.07 -14.56 28.70
C VAL A 6 0.60 -15.22 27.40
N GLY A 7 -0.20 -16.27 27.55
CA GLY A 7 -0.89 -16.90 26.46
C GLY A 7 -1.89 -15.89 25.88
N VAL A 8 -1.47 -15.14 24.86
CA VAL A 8 -2.44 -14.56 23.94
C VAL A 8 -3.14 -15.75 23.32
N SER A 9 -4.37 -16.02 23.81
CA SER A 9 -5.19 -17.11 23.33
C SER A 9 -5.13 -17.09 21.81
N ARG A 10 -4.75 -18.22 21.20
CA ARG A 10 -4.86 -18.40 19.75
C ARG A 10 -6.34 -18.25 19.41
N HIS A 11 -6.76 -17.03 19.09
CA HIS A 11 -8.04 -16.86 18.44
C HIS A 11 -7.87 -17.47 17.04
N GLU A 12 -8.28 -18.73 16.91
CA GLU A 12 -8.49 -19.30 15.58
C GLU A 12 -9.44 -18.35 14.88
N ALA A 13 -8.96 -17.77 13.78
CA ALA A 13 -9.74 -16.80 13.02
C ALA A 13 -11.04 -17.51 12.60
N ARG A 14 -12.15 -17.11 13.21
CA ARG A 14 -13.47 -17.66 12.85
C ARG A 14 -13.67 -17.45 11.34
N PRO A 15 -14.31 -18.40 10.62
CA PRO A 15 -14.61 -18.20 9.22
C PRO A 15 -15.41 -16.90 9.04
N ALA A 16 -15.05 -16.10 8.07
CA ALA A 16 -15.74 -14.86 7.76
C ALA A 16 -17.17 -15.17 7.31
N ARG A 17 -18.17 -14.51 7.89
CA ARG A 17 -19.56 -14.71 7.50
C ARG A 17 -19.83 -14.02 6.16
N VAL A 18 -20.68 -14.58 5.34
CA VAL A 18 -21.09 -13.99 4.06
C VAL A 18 -21.63 -12.56 4.23
N ARG A 19 -22.36 -12.33 5.34
CA ARG A 19 -22.86 -10.99 5.69
C ARG A 19 -21.74 -9.95 5.82
N ASP A 20 -20.61 -10.31 6.41
CA ASP A 20 -19.49 -9.37 6.67
C ASP A 20 -18.83 -8.96 5.35
N TRP A 21 -18.75 -9.84 4.38
CA TRP A 21 -18.31 -9.52 3.02
C TRP A 21 -19.24 -8.52 2.33
N TRP A 22 -20.57 -8.69 2.47
CA TRP A 22 -21.53 -7.75 1.91
C TRP A 22 -21.45 -6.39 2.56
N ILE A 23 -21.33 -6.32 3.90
CA ILE A 23 -21.18 -5.07 4.63
C ILE A 23 -19.90 -4.34 4.20
N LEU A 24 -18.78 -5.06 4.11
CA LEU A 24 -17.50 -4.49 3.67
C LEU A 24 -17.60 -3.93 2.24
N THR A 25 -18.14 -4.73 1.31
CA THR A 25 -18.29 -4.34 -0.09
C THR A 25 -19.23 -3.14 -0.24
N ALA A 26 -20.40 -3.17 0.39
CA ALA A 26 -21.33 -2.04 0.37
C ALA A 26 -20.71 -0.79 1.01
N GLY A 27 -20.00 -0.93 2.13
CA GLY A 27 -19.30 0.15 2.77
C GLY A 27 -18.25 0.81 1.87
N VAL A 28 -17.43 0.03 1.18
CA VAL A 28 -16.44 0.55 0.21
C VAL A 28 -17.13 1.26 -0.95
N LEU A 29 -18.23 0.72 -1.48
CA LEU A 29 -19.00 1.38 -2.55
C LEU A 29 -19.55 2.73 -2.10
N VAL A 30 -20.13 2.81 -0.91
CA VAL A 30 -20.65 4.07 -0.35
C VAL A 30 -19.51 5.08 -0.15
N ILE A 31 -18.40 4.64 0.45
CA ILE A 31 -17.22 5.48 0.65
C ILE A 31 -16.72 6.00 -0.71
N TRP A 32 -16.60 5.11 -1.71
CA TRP A 32 -16.18 5.52 -3.04
C TRP A 32 -17.12 6.55 -3.65
N MET A 33 -18.43 6.31 -3.61
CA MET A 33 -19.44 7.25 -4.15
C MET A 33 -19.34 8.63 -3.51
N VAL A 34 -19.18 8.68 -2.20
CA VAL A 34 -19.11 9.95 -1.44
C VAL A 34 -17.81 10.70 -1.71
N PHE A 35 -16.67 10.01 -1.62
CA PHE A 35 -15.36 10.67 -1.70
C PHE A 35 -14.92 10.96 -3.15
N SER A 36 -15.46 10.26 -4.13
CA SER A 36 -15.17 10.53 -5.54
C SER A 36 -16.17 11.52 -6.19
N TRP A 37 -17.14 12.03 -5.42
CA TRP A 37 -18.09 13.00 -5.98
C TRP A 37 -17.37 14.26 -6.50
N PRO A 38 -17.71 14.76 -7.73
CA PRO A 38 -18.81 14.35 -8.61
C PRO A 38 -18.46 13.23 -9.63
N LEU A 39 -17.26 12.64 -9.59
CA LEU A 39 -16.82 11.59 -10.52
C LEU A 39 -17.78 10.39 -10.51
N SER A 40 -18.33 10.02 -9.36
CA SER A 40 -19.28 8.92 -9.23
C SER A 40 -20.53 9.11 -10.14
N ARG A 41 -20.93 10.36 -10.40
CA ARG A 41 -22.01 10.68 -11.34
C ARG A 41 -21.59 10.49 -12.80
N TYR A 42 -20.33 10.70 -13.12
CA TYR A 42 -19.77 10.62 -14.47
C TYR A 42 -18.88 9.38 -14.65
N PHE A 43 -19.19 8.33 -13.92
CA PHE A 43 -18.37 7.12 -13.77
C PHE A 43 -17.88 6.52 -15.10
N ALA A 44 -18.75 6.47 -16.11
CA ALA A 44 -18.43 5.92 -17.43
C ALA A 44 -17.85 6.96 -18.41
N GLN A 45 -17.88 8.25 -18.07
CA GLN A 45 -17.51 9.34 -18.97
C GLN A 45 -16.25 10.09 -18.54
N GLY A 46 -15.90 10.03 -17.26
CA GLY A 46 -14.81 10.78 -16.68
C GLY A 46 -13.82 9.89 -15.92
N ILE A 47 -12.58 10.31 -15.87
CA ILE A 47 -11.56 9.78 -14.97
C ILE A 47 -11.24 10.82 -13.91
N PRO A 48 -10.65 10.43 -12.76
CA PRO A 48 -10.21 11.41 -11.78
C PRO A 48 -9.29 12.44 -12.43
N SER A 49 -9.53 13.70 -12.14
CA SER A 49 -8.63 14.79 -12.53
C SER A 49 -8.25 15.52 -11.26
N SER A 50 -7.01 15.40 -10.84
CA SER A 50 -6.51 16.28 -9.81
C SER A 50 -6.15 17.63 -10.45
N SER A 51 -7.12 18.49 -10.55
CA SER A 51 -6.81 19.90 -10.59
C SER A 51 -6.38 20.32 -9.19
N GLN A 52 -5.16 20.02 -8.79
CA GLN A 52 -4.57 20.74 -7.68
C GLN A 52 -4.38 22.16 -8.18
N ASN A 53 -5.25 23.07 -7.73
CA ASN A 53 -5.03 24.49 -7.88
C ASN A 53 -3.81 24.87 -7.03
N ILE A 54 -2.62 24.67 -7.56
CA ILE A 54 -1.41 25.18 -6.94
C ILE A 54 -1.37 26.64 -7.35
N GLU A 55 -1.65 27.54 -6.42
CA GLU A 55 -1.37 28.95 -6.56
C GLU A 55 0.15 29.13 -6.51
N VAL A 56 0.80 29.06 -7.66
CA VAL A 56 2.18 29.47 -7.81
C VAL A 56 2.17 30.90 -8.36
N HIS A 57 2.62 31.86 -7.55
CA HIS A 57 2.70 33.27 -7.93
C HIS A 57 1.37 33.91 -8.43
N ALA A 58 0.29 33.70 -7.66
CA ALA A 58 -1.05 34.20 -7.94
C ALA A 58 -1.68 33.75 -9.28
N VAL A 59 -1.07 32.83 -9.99
CA VAL A 59 -1.63 32.22 -11.18
C VAL A 59 -2.13 30.83 -10.84
N ARG A 60 -3.45 30.61 -10.90
CA ARG A 60 -4.06 29.28 -10.81
C ARG A 60 -3.64 28.47 -12.03
N ARG A 61 -2.65 27.64 -11.88
CA ARG A 61 -2.28 26.64 -12.88
C ARG A 61 -2.88 25.31 -12.46
N MET A 62 -3.71 24.74 -13.32
CA MET A 62 -4.08 23.33 -13.23
C MET A 62 -2.82 22.54 -13.60
N MET A 63 -2.20 21.89 -12.63
CA MET A 63 -1.21 20.87 -12.95
C MET A 63 -1.99 19.57 -13.25
N PRO A 64 -1.86 19.02 -14.47
CA PRO A 64 -2.40 17.70 -14.75
C PRO A 64 -1.74 16.72 -13.80
N GLY A 65 -2.55 15.93 -13.09
CA GLY A 65 -2.03 14.80 -12.29
C GLY A 65 -1.54 13.67 -13.20
N ASP A 66 -0.96 12.66 -12.60
CA ASP A 66 -0.38 11.50 -13.31
C ASP A 66 -1.44 10.56 -13.91
N HIS A 67 -2.73 10.90 -13.79
CA HIS A 67 -3.84 10.03 -14.20
C HIS A 67 -3.85 9.71 -15.70
N LEU A 68 -3.41 10.61 -16.56
CA LEU A 68 -3.27 10.33 -18.00
C LEU A 68 -2.11 9.38 -18.26
N GLN A 69 -1.00 9.54 -17.57
CA GLN A 69 0.13 8.63 -17.64
C GLN A 69 -0.25 7.23 -17.13
N LEU A 70 -0.96 7.17 -16.00
CA LEU A 70 -1.42 5.90 -15.45
C LEU A 70 -2.43 5.20 -16.38
N LEU A 71 -3.39 5.93 -16.92
CA LEU A 71 -4.35 5.40 -17.90
C LEU A 71 -3.64 4.93 -19.17
N TYR A 72 -2.65 5.68 -19.65
CA TYR A 72 -1.84 5.31 -20.79
C TYR A 72 -1.11 3.99 -20.55
N GLN A 73 -0.47 3.81 -19.41
CA GLN A 73 0.25 2.59 -19.07
C GLN A 73 -0.71 1.38 -18.92
N TYR A 74 -1.92 1.60 -18.40
CA TYR A 74 -2.94 0.57 -18.32
C TYR A 74 -3.44 0.16 -19.71
N TRP A 75 -3.67 1.14 -20.58
CA TRP A 75 -4.03 0.90 -21.96
C TRP A 75 -2.90 0.20 -22.74
N LEU A 76 -1.64 0.57 -22.51
CA LEU A 76 -0.49 -0.05 -23.16
C LEU A 76 -0.36 -1.54 -22.78
N LEU A 77 -0.65 -1.92 -21.52
CA LEU A 77 -0.73 -3.34 -21.15
C LEU A 77 -1.85 -4.05 -21.92
N PHE A 78 -3.02 -3.42 -22.05
CA PHE A 78 -4.11 -4.00 -22.82
C PHE A 78 -3.71 -4.23 -24.29
N ASP A 79 -3.03 -3.29 -24.91
CA ASP A 79 -2.52 -3.41 -26.26
C ASP A 79 -1.43 -4.49 -26.38
N MET A 80 -0.58 -4.62 -25.37
CA MET A 80 0.40 -5.69 -25.27
C MET A 80 -0.28 -7.07 -25.23
N LEU A 81 -1.31 -7.23 -24.42
CA LEU A 81 -2.08 -8.48 -24.34
C LEU A 81 -2.82 -8.79 -25.65
N ALA A 82 -3.21 -7.76 -26.38
CA ALA A 82 -3.82 -7.89 -27.70
C ALA A 82 -2.82 -8.09 -28.85
N GLY A 83 -1.52 -8.17 -28.53
CA GLY A 83 -0.45 -8.39 -29.53
C GLY A 83 -0.17 -7.16 -30.41
N ARG A 84 -0.65 -5.97 -30.04
CA ARG A 84 -0.48 -4.74 -30.83
C ARG A 84 0.81 -3.99 -30.48
N THR A 85 1.41 -4.26 -29.32
CA THR A 85 2.67 -3.66 -28.87
C THR A 85 3.62 -4.74 -28.35
N PRO A 86 4.95 -4.51 -28.37
CA PRO A 86 5.91 -5.43 -27.78
C PRO A 86 5.73 -5.61 -26.27
N TRP A 87 6.10 -6.78 -25.76
CA TRP A 87 5.97 -7.12 -24.35
C TRP A 87 6.83 -6.21 -23.46
N PHE A 88 6.19 -5.61 -22.43
CA PHE A 88 6.82 -4.76 -21.43
C PHE A 88 7.61 -3.58 -22.02
N ALA A 89 7.26 -3.14 -23.22
CA ALA A 89 7.93 -2.03 -23.88
C ALA A 89 7.08 -0.76 -23.83
N ASN A 90 7.67 0.32 -23.34
CA ASN A 90 7.09 1.65 -23.41
C ASN A 90 7.55 2.31 -24.73
N VAL A 91 6.72 2.17 -25.77
CA VAL A 91 7.12 2.55 -27.15
C VAL A 91 6.67 3.94 -27.58
N TYR A 92 5.69 4.55 -26.86
CA TYR A 92 5.10 5.81 -27.29
C TYR A 92 5.43 6.99 -26.39
N GLU A 93 5.81 6.74 -25.12
CA GLU A 93 6.12 7.79 -24.17
C GLU A 93 7.46 8.44 -24.51
N PHE A 94 7.51 9.76 -24.49
CA PHE A 94 8.72 10.53 -24.82
C PHE A 94 9.34 10.15 -26.18
N ASN A 95 8.53 10.16 -27.23
CA ASN A 95 9.03 9.88 -28.59
C ASN A 95 10.00 10.96 -29.07
N THR A 96 11.22 10.91 -28.55
CA THR A 96 12.31 11.85 -28.87
C THR A 96 13.05 11.46 -30.15
N GLY A 97 12.70 10.33 -30.77
CA GLY A 97 13.46 9.78 -31.91
C GLY A 97 14.76 9.08 -31.51
N ASP A 98 15.26 9.26 -30.30
CA ASP A 98 16.48 8.64 -29.79
C ASP A 98 16.15 7.49 -28.82
N ASP A 99 16.31 6.27 -29.29
CA ASP A 99 16.08 5.06 -28.49
C ASP A 99 17.09 4.88 -27.35
N ALA A 100 18.29 5.47 -27.47
CA ALA A 100 19.30 5.43 -26.42
C ALA A 100 18.97 6.35 -25.23
N ALA A 101 18.10 7.33 -25.43
CA ALA A 101 17.73 8.28 -24.38
C ALA A 101 16.62 7.79 -23.44
N ARG A 102 16.09 6.58 -23.63
CA ARG A 102 14.95 6.11 -22.86
C ARG A 102 15.09 4.68 -22.37
N VAL A 103 14.53 4.40 -21.20
CA VAL A 103 14.35 3.05 -20.66
C VAL A 103 13.05 2.48 -21.23
N ARG A 104 13.18 1.51 -22.15
CA ARG A 104 12.02 0.91 -22.85
C ARG A 104 11.23 -0.05 -21.98
N TRP A 105 11.87 -0.72 -21.01
CA TRP A 105 11.22 -1.74 -20.19
C TRP A 105 10.36 -1.11 -19.09
N HIS A 106 9.08 -1.51 -19.04
CA HIS A 106 8.15 -1.04 -18.01
C HIS A 106 7.13 -2.14 -17.63
N PRO A 107 6.85 -2.40 -16.34
CA PRO A 107 5.88 -3.40 -15.91
C PRO A 107 4.42 -2.92 -16.02
N HIS A 108 4.17 -1.74 -16.59
CA HIS A 108 2.86 -1.13 -16.83
C HIS A 108 1.95 -1.08 -15.60
N TYR A 109 2.52 -0.88 -14.42
CA TYR A 109 1.81 -0.81 -13.13
C TYR A 109 0.96 -2.05 -12.83
N MET A 110 1.46 -3.25 -13.19
CA MET A 110 0.80 -4.48 -12.78
C MET A 110 0.73 -4.61 -11.24
N PRO A 111 -0.31 -5.29 -10.71
CA PRO A 111 -1.36 -6.02 -11.44
C PRO A 111 -2.60 -5.20 -11.78
N PHE A 112 -2.67 -3.91 -11.40
CA PHE A 112 -3.87 -3.10 -11.63
C PHE A 112 -4.13 -2.84 -13.11
N SER A 113 -3.11 -2.78 -13.94
CA SER A 113 -3.28 -2.74 -15.38
C SER A 113 -3.93 -4.02 -15.94
N LEU A 114 -3.72 -5.20 -15.34
CA LEU A 114 -4.46 -6.42 -15.68
C LEU A 114 -5.93 -6.32 -15.29
N VAL A 115 -6.22 -5.75 -14.11
CA VAL A 115 -7.60 -5.48 -13.67
C VAL A 115 -8.29 -4.51 -14.63
N PHE A 116 -7.58 -3.46 -15.04
CA PHE A 116 -8.07 -2.53 -16.05
C PHE A 116 -8.35 -3.24 -17.39
N ALA A 117 -7.41 -4.05 -17.87
CA ALA A 117 -7.54 -4.77 -19.13
C ALA A 117 -8.77 -5.69 -19.11
N PHE A 118 -9.00 -6.39 -18.01
CA PHE A 118 -10.19 -7.22 -17.82
C PHE A 118 -11.50 -6.39 -17.94
N PHE A 119 -11.58 -5.28 -17.24
CA PHE A 119 -12.77 -4.43 -17.31
C PHE A 119 -12.91 -3.74 -18.67
N HIS A 120 -11.80 -3.39 -19.30
CA HIS A 120 -11.81 -2.74 -20.61
C HIS A 120 -12.30 -3.66 -21.75
N CYS A 121 -12.30 -4.98 -21.55
CA CYS A 121 -12.95 -5.89 -22.47
C CYS A 121 -14.48 -5.71 -22.53
N VAL A 122 -15.09 -5.14 -21.49
CA VAL A 122 -16.56 -5.05 -21.33
C VAL A 122 -17.05 -3.60 -21.24
N PHE A 123 -16.21 -2.71 -20.70
CA PHE A 123 -16.58 -1.32 -20.41
C PHE A 123 -15.68 -0.34 -21.16
N ASP A 124 -16.14 0.89 -21.29
CA ASP A 124 -15.33 2.00 -21.79
C ASP A 124 -14.13 2.27 -20.89
N ARG A 125 -13.11 2.93 -21.45
CA ARG A 125 -11.84 3.24 -20.75
C ARG A 125 -12.04 3.94 -19.41
N ALA A 126 -12.95 4.91 -19.35
CA ALA A 126 -13.22 5.66 -18.12
C ALA A 126 -13.82 4.75 -17.05
N ALA A 127 -14.85 3.96 -17.39
CA ALA A 127 -15.44 3.00 -16.47
C ALA A 127 -14.44 1.95 -16.00
N ALA A 128 -13.64 1.39 -16.92
CA ALA A 128 -12.60 0.41 -16.59
C ALA A 128 -11.56 0.97 -15.63
N PHE A 129 -11.13 2.23 -15.84
CA PHE A 129 -10.18 2.92 -14.94
C PHE A 129 -10.78 3.12 -13.55
N ASN A 130 -12.00 3.60 -13.47
CA ASN A 130 -12.70 3.84 -12.20
C ASN A 130 -12.98 2.53 -11.44
N LEU A 131 -13.36 1.46 -12.13
CA LEU A 131 -13.51 0.13 -11.54
C LEU A 131 -12.19 -0.40 -10.97
N THR A 132 -11.09 -0.14 -11.66
CA THR A 132 -9.76 -0.53 -11.19
C THR A 132 -9.41 0.17 -9.87
N GLY A 133 -9.69 1.47 -9.77
CA GLY A 133 -9.54 2.22 -8.52
C GLY A 133 -10.42 1.68 -7.40
N LEU A 134 -11.68 1.36 -7.71
CA LEU A 134 -12.61 0.76 -6.75
C LEU A 134 -12.14 -0.61 -6.26
N VAL A 135 -11.64 -1.48 -7.16
CA VAL A 135 -11.04 -2.78 -6.78
C VAL A 135 -9.85 -2.59 -5.85
N SER A 136 -8.99 -1.60 -6.12
CA SER A 136 -7.86 -1.28 -5.25
C SER A 136 -8.31 -0.88 -3.84
N LEU A 137 -9.35 -0.05 -3.71
CA LEU A 137 -9.94 0.31 -2.42
C LEU A 137 -10.52 -0.92 -1.71
N TRP A 138 -11.27 -1.73 -2.44
CA TRP A 138 -11.87 -2.95 -1.91
C TRP A 138 -10.82 -3.94 -1.39
N LEU A 139 -9.74 -4.17 -2.14
CA LEU A 139 -8.63 -5.01 -1.69
C LEU A 139 -7.97 -4.47 -0.41
N THR A 140 -7.80 -3.14 -0.31
CA THR A 140 -7.28 -2.52 0.91
C THR A 140 -8.17 -2.81 2.11
N ALA A 141 -9.49 -2.62 1.96
CA ALA A 141 -10.45 -2.88 3.03
C ALA A 141 -10.45 -4.36 3.43
N VAL A 142 -10.44 -5.27 2.45
CA VAL A 142 -10.40 -6.72 2.68
C VAL A 142 -9.15 -7.13 3.44
N PHE A 143 -7.97 -6.73 2.97
CA PHE A 143 -6.72 -7.13 3.60
C PHE A 143 -6.55 -6.52 4.99
N SER A 144 -6.95 -5.27 5.18
CA SER A 144 -6.95 -4.61 6.49
C SER A 144 -7.94 -5.27 7.45
N TRP A 145 -9.14 -5.61 6.98
CA TRP A 145 -10.13 -6.36 7.75
C TRP A 145 -9.61 -7.74 8.18
N GLN A 146 -9.03 -8.51 7.24
CA GLN A 146 -8.45 -9.81 7.54
C GLN A 146 -7.30 -9.73 8.53
N LEU A 147 -6.46 -8.70 8.42
CA LEU A 147 -5.39 -8.42 9.37
C LEU A 147 -5.97 -8.08 10.76
N ALA A 148 -6.96 -7.18 10.83
CA ALA A 148 -7.59 -6.78 12.08
C ALA A 148 -8.22 -7.96 12.81
N ARG A 149 -8.89 -8.89 12.12
CA ARG A 149 -9.48 -10.11 12.70
C ARG A 149 -8.46 -11.03 13.38
N ARG A 150 -7.18 -10.89 13.10
CA ARG A 150 -6.13 -11.64 13.78
C ARG A 150 -5.79 -11.09 15.17
N TYR A 151 -6.18 -9.85 15.44
CA TYR A 151 -5.88 -9.13 16.69
C TYR A 151 -7.10 -8.79 17.51
N VAL A 152 -8.28 -8.74 16.88
CA VAL A 152 -9.54 -8.36 17.52
C VAL A 152 -10.54 -9.50 17.43
N ALA A 153 -11.18 -9.84 18.55
CA ALA A 153 -12.20 -10.89 18.60
C ALA A 153 -13.57 -10.44 18.08
N ASP A 154 -13.81 -9.12 18.06
CA ASP A 154 -15.06 -8.52 17.64
C ASP A 154 -15.07 -8.27 16.12
N ASP A 155 -15.98 -8.92 15.41
CA ASP A 155 -16.13 -8.81 13.95
C ASP A 155 -16.50 -7.38 13.52
N VAL A 156 -17.27 -6.63 14.34
CA VAL A 156 -17.66 -5.25 14.03
C VAL A 156 -16.46 -4.33 14.09
N VAL A 157 -15.62 -4.47 15.13
CA VAL A 157 -14.38 -3.68 15.27
C VAL A 157 -13.44 -3.99 14.12
N ALA A 158 -13.32 -5.25 13.72
CA ALA A 158 -12.50 -5.63 12.57
C ALA A 158 -13.03 -5.03 11.25
N LEU A 159 -14.35 -5.03 11.03
CA LEU A 159 -14.98 -4.38 9.87
C LEU A 159 -14.74 -2.87 9.85
N VAL A 160 -14.89 -2.21 10.99
CA VAL A 160 -14.60 -0.77 11.13
C VAL A 160 -13.12 -0.49 10.81
N ALA A 161 -12.19 -1.33 11.26
CA ALA A 161 -10.77 -1.20 10.91
C ALA A 161 -10.53 -1.35 9.40
N GLY A 162 -11.18 -2.32 8.76
CA GLY A 162 -11.12 -2.52 7.30
C GLY A 162 -11.64 -1.31 6.54
N LEU A 163 -12.84 -0.82 6.86
CA LEU A 163 -13.43 0.37 6.23
C LEU A 163 -12.64 1.65 6.56
N GLY A 164 -12.16 1.78 7.79
CA GLY A 164 -11.34 2.91 8.23
C GLY A 164 -10.03 3.04 7.44
N SER A 165 -9.44 1.92 7.02
CA SER A 165 -8.21 1.93 6.22
C SER A 165 -8.38 2.59 4.84
N VAL A 166 -9.60 2.62 4.32
CA VAL A 166 -9.94 3.27 3.04
C VAL A 166 -10.24 4.76 3.19
N LEU A 167 -10.46 5.23 4.43
CA LEU A 167 -10.78 6.64 4.70
C LEU A 167 -9.54 7.53 4.87
N ILE A 168 -8.34 6.98 4.76
CA ILE A 168 -7.09 7.73 4.92
C ILE A 168 -6.98 8.79 3.81
N PRO A 169 -6.91 10.11 4.14
CA PRO A 169 -6.92 11.18 3.14
C PRO A 169 -5.78 11.10 2.13
N TYR A 170 -4.58 10.71 2.56
CA TYR A 170 -3.43 10.51 1.67
C TYR A 170 -3.75 9.53 0.53
N ARG A 171 -4.45 8.44 0.84
CA ARG A 171 -4.86 7.46 -0.18
C ARG A 171 -5.76 8.10 -1.24
N TRP A 172 -6.73 8.91 -0.82
CA TRP A 172 -7.63 9.60 -1.74
C TRP A 172 -6.91 10.65 -2.58
N ALA A 173 -5.98 11.38 -1.98
CA ALA A 173 -5.15 12.32 -2.71
C ALA A 173 -4.34 11.62 -3.82
N GLN A 174 -3.76 10.45 -3.53
CA GLN A 174 -3.01 9.67 -4.51
C GLN A 174 -3.94 9.04 -5.57
N LEU A 175 -5.07 8.45 -5.15
CA LEU A 175 -5.99 7.78 -6.06
C LEU A 175 -6.68 8.75 -7.03
N LEU A 176 -7.21 9.88 -6.51
CA LEU A 176 -7.85 10.90 -7.32
C LEU A 176 -6.83 11.78 -8.06
N GLY A 177 -5.59 11.83 -7.60
CA GLY A 177 -4.45 12.43 -8.31
C GLY A 177 -3.91 11.59 -9.46
N GLY A 178 -4.40 10.36 -9.61
CA GLY A 178 -3.96 9.44 -10.65
C GLY A 178 -2.57 8.86 -10.41
N SER A 179 -2.03 9.02 -9.20
CA SER A 179 -0.74 8.42 -8.84
C SER A 179 -0.87 6.88 -8.75
N PRO A 180 0.06 6.13 -9.33
CA PRO A 180 0.09 4.67 -9.19
C PRO A 180 0.18 4.22 -7.73
N ALA A 181 0.78 5.03 -6.84
CA ALA A 181 0.79 4.79 -5.40
C ALA A 181 -0.63 4.62 -4.82
N GLY A 182 -1.61 5.40 -5.30
CA GLY A 182 -3.00 5.29 -4.86
C GLY A 182 -3.60 3.91 -5.09
N HIS A 183 -3.19 3.20 -6.14
CA HIS A 183 -3.59 1.82 -6.42
C HIS A 183 -2.73 0.83 -5.63
N ALA A 184 -1.40 1.01 -5.64
CA ALA A 184 -0.45 0.11 -4.99
C ALA A 184 -0.62 0.03 -3.46
N MET A 185 -1.20 1.04 -2.81
CA MET A 185 -1.53 1.03 -1.37
C MET A 185 -2.50 -0.08 -0.93
N ALA A 186 -3.01 -0.89 -1.85
CA ALA A 186 -3.72 -2.12 -1.52
C ALA A 186 -2.80 -3.20 -0.91
N TRP A 187 -1.52 -3.20 -1.22
CA TRP A 187 -0.60 -4.28 -0.87
C TRP A 187 -0.03 -4.25 0.55
N PRO A 188 0.27 -3.11 1.18
CA PRO A 188 0.79 -3.06 2.54
C PRO A 188 0.00 -3.87 3.57
N PRO A 189 -1.35 -3.81 3.64
CA PRO A 189 -2.10 -4.65 4.56
C PRO A 189 -1.97 -6.15 4.26
N LEU A 190 -1.87 -6.54 2.99
CA LEU A 190 -1.64 -7.93 2.59
C LEU A 190 -0.25 -8.41 3.01
N ILE A 191 0.78 -7.56 2.85
CA ILE A 191 2.15 -7.85 3.30
C ILE A 191 2.14 -8.11 4.80
N ALA A 192 1.54 -7.22 5.59
CA ALA A 192 1.45 -7.36 7.05
C ALA A 192 0.70 -8.64 7.46
N TRP A 193 -0.44 -8.91 6.82
CA TRP A 193 -1.23 -10.11 7.06
C TRP A 193 -0.44 -11.38 6.73
N ALA A 194 0.24 -11.42 5.61
CA ALA A 194 1.00 -12.59 5.17
C ALA A 194 2.20 -12.86 6.10
N VAL A 195 2.92 -11.81 6.50
CA VAL A 195 4.02 -11.92 7.49
C VAL A 195 3.48 -12.43 8.83
N ASP A 196 2.33 -11.93 9.27
CA ASP A 196 1.70 -12.38 10.52
C ASP A 196 1.33 -13.88 10.47
N VAL A 197 0.73 -14.34 9.38
CA VAL A 197 0.40 -15.76 9.17
C VAL A 197 1.66 -16.62 9.12
N TRP A 198 2.71 -16.13 8.44
CA TRP A 198 3.98 -16.83 8.33
C TRP A 198 4.63 -17.04 9.71
N ILE A 199 4.74 -15.97 10.48
CA ILE A 199 5.52 -15.97 11.75
C ILE A 199 4.70 -16.53 12.92
N ARG A 200 3.42 -16.15 13.06
CA ARG A 200 2.58 -16.60 14.18
C ARG A 200 2.09 -18.04 14.01
N ASP A 201 1.61 -18.36 12.82
CA ASP A 201 0.98 -19.65 12.56
C ASP A 201 1.97 -20.67 11.98
N LEU A 202 3.20 -20.22 11.70
CA LEU A 202 4.23 -21.03 11.03
C LEU A 202 3.76 -21.63 9.69
N ARG A 203 3.10 -20.80 8.87
CA ARG A 203 2.64 -21.20 7.53
C ARG A 203 3.64 -20.71 6.47
N PRO A 204 4.54 -21.58 5.96
CA PRO A 204 5.62 -21.12 5.07
C PRO A 204 5.11 -20.54 3.74
N TRP A 205 3.98 -21.00 3.21
CA TRP A 205 3.36 -20.48 1.98
C TRP A 205 3.05 -18.97 2.08
N ALA A 206 2.76 -18.48 3.30
CA ALA A 206 2.46 -17.07 3.50
C ALA A 206 3.70 -16.16 3.24
N GLY A 207 4.92 -16.70 3.37
CA GLY A 207 6.12 -16.03 2.88
C GLY A 207 6.04 -15.74 1.38
N GLY A 208 5.54 -16.69 0.58
CA GLY A 208 5.30 -16.49 -0.85
C GLY A 208 4.30 -15.38 -1.13
N VAL A 209 3.19 -15.34 -0.38
CA VAL A 209 2.20 -14.26 -0.51
C VAL A 209 2.82 -12.89 -0.19
N ALA A 210 3.65 -12.80 0.86
CA ALA A 210 4.37 -11.58 1.19
C ALA A 210 5.32 -11.15 0.04
N GLY A 211 6.06 -12.10 -0.56
CA GLY A 211 6.92 -11.86 -1.71
C GLY A 211 6.13 -11.35 -2.93
N TRP A 212 5.01 -11.98 -3.26
CA TRP A 212 4.13 -11.53 -4.36
C TRP A 212 3.52 -10.16 -4.09
N ALA A 213 3.10 -9.87 -2.86
CA ALA A 213 2.56 -8.57 -2.51
C ALA A 213 3.63 -7.46 -2.61
N LEU A 214 4.88 -7.75 -2.23
CA LEU A 214 6.02 -6.85 -2.41
C LEU A 214 6.36 -6.63 -3.90
N LEU A 215 6.33 -7.69 -4.71
CA LEU A 215 6.48 -7.61 -6.17
C LEU A 215 5.44 -6.66 -6.77
N TRP A 216 4.17 -6.87 -6.45
CA TRP A 216 3.08 -6.05 -6.98
C TRP A 216 3.11 -4.62 -6.46
N ALA A 217 3.50 -4.43 -5.20
CA ALA A 217 3.77 -3.09 -4.68
C ALA A 217 4.87 -2.39 -5.49
N SER A 218 5.98 -3.08 -5.79
CA SER A 218 7.11 -2.53 -6.55
C SER A 218 6.77 -2.22 -8.00
N TRP A 219 6.00 -3.10 -8.65
CA TRP A 219 5.55 -2.86 -10.02
C TRP A 219 4.45 -1.79 -10.12
N GLY A 220 3.69 -1.60 -9.04
CA GLY A 220 2.72 -0.52 -8.92
C GLY A 220 3.37 0.81 -8.57
N ASP A 221 4.22 0.83 -7.55
CA ASP A 221 4.91 2.05 -7.08
C ASP A 221 6.11 1.68 -6.19
N SER A 222 7.29 2.16 -6.55
CA SER A 222 8.53 1.84 -5.83
C SER A 222 8.56 2.36 -4.39
N HIS A 223 7.91 3.50 -4.10
CA HIS A 223 7.83 4.05 -2.74
C HIS A 223 6.95 3.16 -1.86
N VAL A 224 5.80 2.70 -2.38
CA VAL A 224 4.93 1.76 -1.66
C VAL A 224 5.66 0.45 -1.37
N ALA A 225 6.50 -0.03 -2.29
CA ALA A 225 7.34 -1.21 -2.05
C ALA A 225 8.38 -0.99 -0.96
N LEU A 226 9.09 0.14 -0.98
CA LEU A 226 10.08 0.50 0.03
C LEU A 226 9.46 0.54 1.43
N PHE A 227 8.34 1.24 1.57
CA PHE A 227 7.60 1.26 2.84
C PHE A 227 7.01 -0.11 3.18
N GLY A 228 6.62 -0.90 2.19
CA GLY A 228 6.17 -2.29 2.35
C GLY A 228 7.23 -3.20 2.94
N VAL A 229 8.49 -3.05 2.55
CA VAL A 229 9.64 -3.77 3.15
C VAL A 229 9.81 -3.37 4.60
N GLY A 230 9.82 -2.07 4.90
CA GLY A 230 9.89 -1.56 6.28
C GLY A 230 8.74 -2.07 7.15
N LEU A 231 7.52 -2.07 6.60
CA LEU A 231 6.34 -2.62 7.27
C LEU A 231 6.49 -4.12 7.52
N ALA A 232 6.96 -4.90 6.55
CA ALA A 232 7.19 -6.34 6.71
C ALA A 232 8.17 -6.61 7.84
N ALA A 233 9.29 -5.90 7.89
CA ALA A 233 10.28 -6.02 8.95
C ALA A 233 9.70 -5.68 10.34
N GLY A 234 8.97 -4.55 10.43
CA GLY A 234 8.28 -4.16 11.67
C GLY A 234 7.21 -5.18 12.07
N TRP A 235 6.48 -5.73 11.11
CA TRP A 235 5.44 -6.74 11.39
C TRP A 235 5.99 -8.08 11.85
N VAL A 236 7.21 -8.46 11.45
CA VAL A 236 7.91 -9.62 12.04
C VAL A 236 8.03 -9.43 13.56
N CYS A 237 8.44 -8.25 14.02
CA CYS A 237 8.53 -7.96 15.45
C CYS A 237 7.16 -8.04 16.14
N VAL A 238 6.11 -7.46 15.54
CA VAL A 238 4.73 -7.52 16.06
C VAL A 238 4.26 -8.98 16.16
N ALA A 239 4.46 -9.76 15.11
CA ALA A 239 4.04 -11.16 15.05
C ALA A 239 4.78 -12.03 16.09
N LEU A 240 6.08 -11.78 16.29
CA LEU A 240 6.89 -12.45 17.32
C LEU A 240 6.39 -12.14 18.72
N LEU A 241 6.11 -10.89 19.02
CA LEU A 241 5.54 -10.49 20.31
C LEU A 241 4.16 -11.12 20.53
N ALA A 242 3.29 -11.07 19.52
CA ALA A 242 1.96 -11.68 19.61
C ALA A 242 2.00 -13.21 19.76
N ARG A 243 3.09 -13.83 19.30
CA ARG A 243 3.34 -15.28 19.51
C ARG A 243 3.87 -15.60 20.92
N GLY A 244 4.35 -14.64 21.67
CA GLY A 244 5.00 -14.86 22.98
C GLY A 244 6.52 -14.98 22.90
N GLY A 245 7.14 -14.48 21.86
CA GLY A 245 8.58 -14.41 21.66
C GLY A 245 9.13 -15.36 20.58
N TRP A 246 10.44 -15.30 20.39
CA TRP A 246 11.14 -16.10 19.39
C TRP A 246 11.43 -17.51 19.91
N PRO A 247 11.08 -18.57 19.18
CA PRO A 247 11.39 -19.94 19.55
C PRO A 247 12.88 -20.28 19.25
N ILE A 248 13.83 -19.57 19.88
CA ILE A 248 15.25 -19.66 19.58
C ILE A 248 15.77 -21.10 19.61
N ARG A 249 15.19 -21.94 20.45
CA ARG A 249 15.59 -23.35 20.63
C ARG A 249 14.81 -24.35 19.78
N ASP A 250 13.79 -23.88 19.06
CA ASP A 250 12.96 -24.76 18.24
C ASP A 250 13.48 -24.82 16.79
N ARG A 251 14.21 -25.89 16.48
CA ARG A 251 14.75 -26.13 15.13
C ARG A 251 13.65 -26.28 14.07
N THR A 252 12.48 -26.79 14.45
CA THR A 252 11.34 -26.94 13.54
C THR A 252 10.77 -25.58 13.12
N ALA A 253 10.67 -24.65 14.07
CA ALA A 253 10.26 -23.27 13.75
C ALA A 253 11.24 -22.58 12.81
N TRP A 254 12.54 -22.76 13.00
CA TRP A 254 13.55 -22.22 12.09
C TRP A 254 13.45 -22.81 10.69
N ALA A 255 13.23 -24.13 10.57
CA ALA A 255 13.05 -24.79 9.28
C ALA A 255 11.81 -24.28 8.55
N VAL A 256 10.71 -23.97 9.27
CA VAL A 256 9.51 -23.36 8.69
C VAL A 256 9.77 -21.93 8.26
N VAL A 257 10.46 -21.13 9.08
CA VAL A 257 10.84 -19.75 8.71
C VAL A 257 11.74 -19.76 7.47
N GLY A 258 12.74 -20.63 7.42
CA GLY A 258 13.62 -20.77 6.25
C GLY A 258 12.86 -21.14 4.97
N ARG A 259 11.91 -22.08 5.06
CA ARG A 259 11.00 -22.41 3.93
C ARG A 259 10.16 -21.22 3.51
N GLY A 260 9.67 -20.42 4.46
CA GLY A 260 8.93 -19.20 4.16
C GLY A 260 9.78 -18.15 3.45
N VAL A 261 11.06 -18.00 3.84
CA VAL A 261 12.03 -17.15 3.12
C VAL A 261 12.21 -17.65 1.68
N MET A 262 12.38 -18.96 1.49
CA MET A 262 12.48 -19.54 0.15
C MET A 262 11.25 -19.22 -0.71
N TRP A 263 10.04 -19.40 -0.18
CA TRP A 263 8.80 -19.04 -0.86
C TRP A 263 8.72 -17.54 -1.16
N MET A 264 9.15 -16.70 -0.23
CA MET A 264 9.21 -15.24 -0.43
C MET A 264 10.15 -14.88 -1.58
N MET A 265 11.35 -15.49 -1.62
CA MET A 265 12.31 -15.27 -2.70
C MET A 265 11.78 -15.73 -4.05
N LEU A 266 11.07 -16.87 -4.11
CA LEU A 266 10.38 -17.32 -5.31
C LEU A 266 9.31 -16.33 -5.77
N GLY A 267 8.54 -15.76 -4.82
CA GLY A 267 7.56 -14.71 -5.12
C GLY A 267 8.21 -13.41 -5.64
N LEU A 268 9.42 -13.11 -5.18
CA LEU A 268 10.20 -11.93 -5.60
C LEU A 268 11.02 -12.15 -6.87
N LEU A 269 11.14 -13.39 -7.38
CA LEU A 269 11.98 -13.69 -8.55
C LEU A 269 11.65 -12.80 -9.76
N PRO A 270 10.36 -12.57 -10.14
CA PRO A 270 10.05 -11.67 -11.25
C PRO A 270 10.52 -10.23 -11.00
N LEU A 271 10.50 -9.76 -9.74
CA LEU A 271 11.02 -8.44 -9.38
C LEU A 271 12.54 -8.39 -9.59
N MET A 272 13.27 -9.39 -9.11
CA MET A 272 14.72 -9.44 -9.25
C MET A 272 15.13 -9.45 -10.74
N LEU A 273 14.42 -10.22 -11.54
CA LEU A 273 14.63 -10.24 -13.00
C LEU A 273 14.33 -8.88 -13.64
N SER A 274 13.24 -8.25 -13.25
CA SER A 274 12.86 -6.93 -13.76
C SER A 274 13.86 -5.84 -13.39
N LEU A 275 14.38 -5.87 -12.17
CA LEU A 275 15.44 -4.96 -11.73
C LEU A 275 16.75 -5.17 -12.49
N ALA A 276 17.12 -6.44 -12.77
CA ALA A 276 18.29 -6.76 -13.57
C ALA A 276 18.15 -6.24 -15.01
N VAL A 277 16.99 -6.44 -15.64
CA VAL A 277 16.68 -5.89 -16.97
C VAL A 277 16.73 -4.37 -16.97
N LYS A 278 16.10 -3.73 -15.96
CA LYS A 278 16.14 -2.27 -15.83
C LYS A 278 17.57 -1.74 -15.65
N ALA A 279 18.37 -2.38 -14.80
CA ALA A 279 19.77 -2.02 -14.61
C ALA A 279 20.59 -2.16 -15.89
N TRP A 280 20.34 -3.24 -16.66
CA TRP A 280 20.98 -3.41 -17.96
C TRP A 280 20.61 -2.28 -18.93
N TYR A 281 19.33 -1.92 -19.05
CA TYR A 281 18.91 -0.78 -19.88
C TYR A 281 19.57 0.53 -19.41
N LEU A 282 19.55 0.83 -18.10
CA LEU A 282 20.15 2.05 -17.56
C LEU A 282 21.66 2.15 -17.84
N SER A 283 22.38 1.02 -17.84
CA SER A 283 23.82 1.01 -18.17
C SER A 283 24.11 1.26 -19.65
N HIS A 284 23.11 1.15 -20.53
CA HIS A 284 23.23 1.33 -21.98
C HIS A 284 22.47 2.54 -22.51
N THR A 285 21.90 3.38 -21.61
CA THR A 285 21.19 4.58 -21.99
C THR A 285 21.85 5.83 -21.40
N THR A 286 21.67 6.96 -22.07
CA THR A 286 22.10 8.28 -21.57
C THR A 286 21.06 8.94 -20.66
N ALA A 287 19.97 8.25 -20.37
CA ALA A 287 18.90 8.75 -19.51
C ALA A 287 19.40 8.92 -18.07
N GLY A 288 19.72 10.15 -17.68
CA GLY A 288 20.01 10.50 -16.30
C GLY A 288 18.71 10.43 -15.46
N VAL A 289 18.67 9.54 -14.49
CA VAL A 289 17.50 9.35 -13.58
C VAL A 289 17.82 9.91 -12.18
N GLU A 290 18.78 10.79 -12.05
CA GLU A 290 19.17 11.32 -10.76
C GLU A 290 18.30 12.52 -10.37
N ARG A 291 17.57 12.37 -9.28
CA ARG A 291 16.95 13.51 -8.60
C ARG A 291 17.99 14.21 -7.75
N THR A 292 18.04 15.52 -7.85
CA THR A 292 18.93 16.35 -7.02
C THR A 292 18.44 16.33 -5.56
N ILE A 293 19.35 16.48 -4.62
CA ILE A 293 19.02 16.64 -3.18
C ILE A 293 18.07 17.82 -2.97
N THR A 294 18.18 18.87 -3.81
CA THR A 294 17.29 20.03 -3.77
C THR A 294 15.85 19.65 -4.12
N GLU A 295 15.63 18.80 -5.11
CA GLU A 295 14.30 18.30 -5.44
C GLU A 295 13.74 17.43 -4.32
N VAL A 296 14.57 16.55 -3.74
CA VAL A 296 14.14 15.72 -2.59
C VAL A 296 13.69 16.59 -1.43
N ARG A 297 14.45 17.63 -1.09
CA ARG A 297 14.11 18.58 -0.02
C ARG A 297 12.86 19.41 -0.32
N LEU A 298 12.62 19.75 -1.58
CA LEU A 298 11.44 20.50 -2.01
C LEU A 298 10.14 19.72 -1.73
N PHE A 299 10.18 18.40 -1.87
CA PHE A 299 9.03 17.52 -1.64
C PHE A 299 9.02 16.89 -0.24
N ALA A 300 10.05 17.10 0.57
CA ALA A 300 10.08 16.57 1.94
C ALA A 300 9.04 17.28 2.81
N PRO A 301 8.20 16.53 3.54
CA PRO A 301 7.23 17.12 4.45
C PRO A 301 7.94 17.74 5.66
N SER A 302 7.34 18.77 6.24
CA SER A 302 7.73 19.25 7.56
C SER A 302 6.97 18.51 8.67
N VAL A 303 7.48 18.52 9.90
CA VAL A 303 6.76 17.96 11.06
C VAL A 303 5.36 18.55 11.20
N ARG A 304 5.22 19.85 10.92
CA ARG A 304 3.93 20.54 10.94
C ARG A 304 2.93 19.93 9.98
N THR A 305 3.36 19.40 8.84
CA THR A 305 2.49 18.82 7.80
C THR A 305 1.67 17.63 8.32
N PHE A 306 2.21 16.87 9.28
CA PHE A 306 1.50 15.74 9.88
C PHE A 306 0.35 16.13 10.82
N PHE A 307 0.32 17.39 11.28
CA PHE A 307 -0.65 17.89 12.27
C PHE A 307 -1.51 19.04 11.74
N GLN A 308 -1.46 19.35 10.47
CA GLN A 308 -2.24 20.43 9.84
C GLN A 308 -3.73 20.07 9.69
N TRP A 309 -4.60 21.08 9.75
CA TRP A 309 -6.03 20.94 9.46
C TRP A 309 -6.32 20.70 7.99
N ARG A 310 -5.46 21.18 7.11
CA ARG A 310 -5.62 21.12 5.66
C ARG A 310 -4.31 20.70 5.02
N ALA A 311 -4.41 20.08 3.86
CA ALA A 311 -3.26 19.86 3.00
C ALA A 311 -2.83 21.22 2.40
N GLU A 312 -1.69 21.72 2.80
CA GLU A 312 -1.15 23.01 2.33
C GLU A 312 0.26 22.82 1.75
N GLY A 313 0.55 23.54 0.65
CA GLY A 313 1.85 23.54 0.00
C GLY A 313 2.23 22.20 -0.68
N LEU A 314 3.47 22.11 -1.12
CA LEU A 314 4.01 20.93 -1.79
C LEU A 314 4.09 19.69 -0.87
N GLY A 315 4.28 19.89 0.43
CA GLY A 315 4.24 18.82 1.43
C GLY A 315 2.84 18.30 1.74
N GLY A 316 1.78 18.92 1.21
CA GLY A 316 0.39 18.54 1.48
C GLY A 316 0.01 17.14 1.00
N HIS A 317 0.80 16.55 0.09
CA HIS A 317 0.59 15.19 -0.40
C HIS A 317 0.76 14.11 0.68
N VAL A 318 1.46 14.39 1.78
CA VAL A 318 1.60 13.48 2.92
C VAL A 318 0.56 13.72 4.03
N TYR A 319 -0.40 14.60 3.80
CA TYR A 319 -1.46 14.88 4.76
C TYR A 319 -2.25 13.62 5.12
N MET A 320 -2.19 13.23 6.37
CA MET A 320 -2.82 12.00 6.88
C MET A 320 -4.20 12.23 7.51
N GLY A 321 -4.67 13.48 7.53
CA GLY A 321 -5.86 13.87 8.27
C GLY A 321 -5.56 14.03 9.77
N LEU A 322 -6.38 14.83 10.46
CA LEU A 322 -6.20 15.06 11.90
C LEU A 322 -6.61 13.86 12.73
N ILE A 323 -7.63 13.12 12.29
CA ILE A 323 -8.20 12.02 13.07
C ILE A 323 -7.13 10.98 13.39
N LEU A 324 -6.24 10.64 12.44
CA LEU A 324 -5.25 9.59 12.66
C LEU A 324 -4.17 9.98 13.68
N PRO A 325 -3.44 11.11 13.56
CA PRO A 325 -2.46 11.54 14.56
C PRO A 325 -3.07 11.72 15.95
N TRP A 326 -4.23 12.37 16.05
CA TRP A 326 -4.89 12.59 17.32
C TRP A 326 -5.43 11.30 17.95
N SER A 327 -5.92 10.36 17.15
CA SER A 327 -6.30 9.02 17.64
C SER A 327 -5.09 8.26 18.17
N ILE A 328 -3.94 8.35 17.50
CA ILE A 328 -2.68 7.73 17.98
C ILE A 328 -2.27 8.36 19.32
N LEU A 329 -2.32 9.69 19.45
CA LEU A 329 -1.99 10.37 20.69
C LEU A 329 -2.98 10.04 21.82
N ALA A 330 -4.28 9.98 21.52
CA ALA A 330 -5.31 9.59 22.50
C ALA A 330 -5.12 8.14 22.95
N LEU A 331 -4.82 7.22 22.03
CA LEU A 331 -4.48 5.83 22.37
C LEU A 331 -3.21 5.73 23.19
N ALA A 332 -2.18 6.51 22.88
CA ALA A 332 -0.95 6.57 23.67
C ALA A 332 -1.23 7.04 25.09
N GLY A 333 -2.05 8.09 25.25
CA GLY A 333 -2.52 8.57 26.54
C GLY A 333 -3.31 7.51 27.33
N LEU A 334 -4.24 6.80 26.67
CA LEU A 334 -5.01 5.73 27.29
C LEU A 334 -4.10 4.57 27.74
N VAL A 335 -3.18 4.16 26.91
CA VAL A 335 -2.16 3.12 27.22
C VAL A 335 -1.30 3.56 28.40
N TRP A 336 -0.93 4.84 28.47
CA TRP A 336 -0.17 5.39 29.60
C TRP A 336 -0.98 5.39 30.89
N ILE A 337 -2.25 5.83 30.87
CA ILE A 337 -3.14 5.85 32.03
C ILE A 337 -3.36 4.43 32.55
N ARG A 338 -3.57 3.46 31.65
CA ARG A 338 -3.81 2.05 32.00
C ARG A 338 -2.53 1.19 32.03
N ARG A 339 -1.37 1.80 32.18
CA ARG A 339 -0.07 1.11 32.14
C ARG A 339 0.12 0.00 33.18
N ARG A 340 -0.65 0.02 34.26
CA ARG A 340 -0.61 -0.99 35.34
C ARG A 340 -1.60 -2.14 35.15
N ASP A 341 -2.49 -2.09 34.14
CA ASP A 341 -3.43 -3.16 33.89
C ASP A 341 -2.70 -4.34 33.18
N PRO A 342 -2.57 -5.49 33.86
CA PRO A 342 -1.87 -6.65 33.30
C PRO A 342 -2.58 -7.23 32.07
N ARG A 343 -3.90 -7.02 31.95
CA ARG A 343 -4.71 -7.51 30.81
C ARG A 343 -4.34 -6.80 29.51
N LEU A 344 -3.82 -5.59 29.59
CA LEU A 344 -3.42 -4.77 28.45
C LEU A 344 -1.93 -4.86 28.14
N ALA A 345 -1.14 -5.67 28.86
CA ALA A 345 0.31 -5.72 28.73
C ALA A 345 0.75 -6.06 27.30
N ALA A 346 0.17 -7.11 26.70
CA ALA A 346 0.51 -7.52 25.33
C ALA A 346 0.07 -6.48 24.29
N ALA A 347 -1.16 -5.96 24.40
CA ALA A 347 -1.67 -4.93 23.50
C ALA A 347 -0.82 -3.65 23.58
N ARG A 348 -0.36 -3.29 24.77
CA ARG A 348 0.54 -2.15 24.99
C ARG A 348 1.89 -2.34 24.29
N GLN A 349 2.49 -3.51 24.38
CA GLN A 349 3.76 -3.78 23.70
C GLN A 349 3.63 -3.65 22.18
N VAL A 350 2.59 -4.26 21.60
CA VAL A 350 2.29 -4.15 20.17
C VAL A 350 2.06 -2.69 19.77
N PHE A 351 1.26 -1.95 20.56
CA PHE A 351 0.99 -0.55 20.28
C PHE A 351 2.25 0.32 20.34
N LEU A 352 3.11 0.16 21.36
CA LEU A 352 4.36 0.91 21.48
C LEU A 352 5.31 0.60 20.33
N LEU A 353 5.35 -0.64 19.85
CA LEU A 353 6.15 -1.03 18.70
C LEU A 353 5.64 -0.39 17.40
N LEU A 354 4.33 -0.39 17.19
CA LEU A 354 3.71 0.27 16.03
C LEU A 354 3.95 1.79 16.09
N LEU A 355 3.87 2.39 17.27
CA LEU A 355 4.17 3.80 17.47
C LEU A 355 5.64 4.12 17.19
N ALA A 356 6.58 3.29 17.65
CA ALA A 356 8.00 3.44 17.37
C ALA A 356 8.30 3.28 15.87
N ALA A 357 7.68 2.29 15.21
CA ALA A 357 7.81 2.09 13.77
C ALA A 357 7.25 3.28 12.97
N ALA A 358 6.07 3.79 13.37
CA ALA A 358 5.48 4.97 12.75
C ALA A 358 6.35 6.22 12.96
N GLY A 359 6.93 6.39 14.16
CA GLY A 359 7.87 7.47 14.46
C GLY A 359 9.14 7.39 13.61
N LEU A 360 9.72 6.20 13.47
CA LEU A 360 10.90 5.98 12.61
C LEU A 360 10.60 6.28 11.14
N ILE A 361 9.48 5.78 10.61
CA ILE A 361 9.06 6.05 9.23
C ILE A 361 8.81 7.56 9.05
N GLY A 362 8.17 8.21 10.04
CA GLY A 362 7.97 9.67 10.02
C GLY A 362 9.27 10.45 9.98
N LEU A 363 10.28 10.05 10.78
CA LEU A 363 11.62 10.66 10.77
C LEU A 363 12.32 10.46 9.40
N LEU A 364 12.25 9.26 8.83
CA LEU A 364 12.82 8.98 7.52
C LEU A 364 12.12 9.78 6.40
N ALA A 365 10.83 10.08 6.55
CA ALA A 365 10.08 10.90 5.59
C ALA A 365 10.45 12.39 5.65
N LEU A 366 11.02 12.86 6.76
CA LEU A 366 11.47 14.25 6.91
C LEU A 366 12.80 14.55 6.19
N GLY A 367 13.51 13.53 5.70
CA GLY A 367 14.79 13.67 4.99
C GLY A 367 15.95 13.75 5.97
#